data_f0e0f91431f06886d8a4d020d5feca10
#
_entry.id   f0e0f91431f06886d8a4d020d5feca10
#
_cell.length_a   1.000
_cell.length_b   1.000
_cell.length_c   1.000
_cell.angle_alpha   90.00
_cell.angle_beta   90.00
_cell.angle_gamma   90.00
#
_symmetry.space_group_name_H-M   'P 1'
#
loop_
_entity.id
_entity.type
_entity.pdbx_description
1 polymer ?
#
loop_
_entity_poly.entity_id
_entity_poly.type
_entity_poly.pdbx_seq_one_letter_code
_entity_poly.pdbx_strand_id
1 'polypeptide(L)'
;MPERPHVILSAAMSLDGHLDDTTPDRLMLSDVADFDRVDALRAGSDAIMVGAETIRRDDPRLLVRDPERRADRVRRSLPEHPVKVTVTGAGALDPVARFFTTGGHKLVYCADAAVSAQADRLAAVADTEVVQAGALVDFPRILADLKRRGVDRLMVEGGSSLHTRFLAEDLADEIHLAIAPFFVGDDRAPRFVRAAEFPQNARHRMTLAETRPIGDLVFVRYLISHVSPG
;
A
#
# COMPACT_ATOMS: atom_id res chain seq x y z
N MET A 1 -5.68 17.52 -13.31
CA MET A 1 -5.53 17.15 -11.88
C MET A 1 -4.16 17.61 -11.40
N PRO A 2 -3.96 18.02 -10.13
CA PRO A 2 -2.61 18.28 -9.65
C PRO A 2 -1.71 17.06 -9.93
N GLU A 3 -0.44 17.31 -10.21
CA GLU A 3 0.51 16.22 -10.44
C GLU A 3 0.57 15.32 -9.20
N ARG A 4 0.33 14.03 -9.38
CA ARG A 4 0.40 13.01 -8.36
C ARG A 4 1.22 11.79 -8.83
N PRO A 5 1.71 10.95 -7.93
CA PRO A 5 2.32 9.69 -8.32
C PRO A 5 1.35 8.78 -9.09
N HIS A 6 1.90 7.91 -9.93
CA HIS A 6 1.17 6.75 -10.44
C HIS A 6 0.96 5.75 -9.30
N VAL A 7 -0.29 5.42 -8.99
CA VAL A 7 -0.68 4.63 -7.81
C VAL A 7 -1.07 3.22 -8.19
N ILE A 8 -0.39 2.23 -7.60
CA ILE A 8 -0.64 0.81 -7.79
C ILE A 8 -1.14 0.21 -6.48
N LEU A 9 -2.36 -0.32 -6.48
CA LEU A 9 -2.85 -1.13 -5.38
C LEU A 9 -2.38 -2.58 -5.59
N SER A 10 -1.71 -3.17 -4.61
CA SER A 10 -1.21 -4.54 -4.70
C SER A 10 -1.64 -5.36 -3.49
N ALA A 11 -2.30 -6.49 -3.75
CA ALA A 11 -2.73 -7.42 -2.71
C ALA A 11 -2.71 -8.87 -3.19
N ALA A 12 -2.62 -9.79 -2.22
CA ALA A 12 -3.07 -11.16 -2.39
C ALA A 12 -4.40 -11.34 -1.66
N MET A 13 -5.32 -12.13 -2.22
CA MET A 13 -6.61 -12.40 -1.60
C MET A 13 -7.06 -13.84 -1.87
N SER A 14 -7.98 -14.35 -1.04
CA SER A 14 -8.69 -15.61 -1.29
C SER A 14 -9.67 -15.47 -2.46
N LEU A 15 -10.20 -16.58 -2.96
CA LEU A 15 -11.23 -16.59 -4.02
C LEU A 15 -12.48 -15.79 -3.67
N ASP A 16 -12.84 -15.71 -2.39
CA ASP A 16 -13.95 -14.93 -1.87
C ASP A 16 -13.57 -13.51 -1.43
N GLY A 17 -12.34 -13.06 -1.78
CA GLY A 17 -11.91 -11.67 -1.70
C GLY A 17 -11.39 -11.21 -0.34
N HIS A 18 -10.95 -12.13 0.53
CA HIS A 18 -10.38 -11.79 1.83
C HIS A 18 -8.87 -11.60 1.77
N LEU A 19 -8.36 -10.61 2.50
CA LEU A 19 -6.92 -10.32 2.64
C LEU A 19 -6.27 -11.07 3.80
N ASP A 20 -7.08 -11.60 4.70
CA ASP A 20 -6.67 -12.33 5.89
C ASP A 20 -7.89 -13.06 6.46
N ASP A 21 -7.70 -13.86 7.51
CA ASP A 21 -8.79 -14.42 8.30
C ASP A 21 -8.97 -13.67 9.64
N THR A 22 -9.72 -14.24 10.57
CA THR A 22 -9.96 -13.69 11.91
C THR A 22 -9.08 -14.32 12.99
N THR A 23 -8.13 -15.18 12.61
CA THR A 23 -7.20 -15.81 13.55
C THR A 23 -6.06 -14.85 13.92
N PRO A 24 -5.35 -15.09 15.04
CA PRO A 24 -4.17 -14.30 15.41
C PRO A 24 -2.98 -14.49 14.46
N ASP A 25 -2.90 -15.64 13.80
CA ASP A 25 -1.82 -15.99 12.89
C ASP A 25 -2.08 -15.39 11.51
N ARG A 26 -1.03 -14.90 10.86
CA ARG A 26 -1.12 -14.36 9.51
C ARG A 26 -1.48 -15.45 8.50
N LEU A 27 -2.57 -15.23 7.77
CA LEU A 27 -2.98 -16.11 6.68
C LEU A 27 -1.98 -16.04 5.51
N MET A 28 -1.51 -17.19 5.05
CA MET A 28 -0.60 -17.29 3.91
C MET A 28 -1.38 -17.37 2.60
N LEU A 29 -1.56 -16.21 1.95
CA LEU A 29 -2.24 -16.06 0.66
C LEU A 29 -1.29 -16.17 -0.53
N SER A 30 0.01 -15.91 -0.32
CA SER A 30 1.03 -15.86 -1.36
C SER A 30 2.00 -17.04 -1.22
N ASP A 31 2.52 -17.51 -2.35
CA ASP A 31 3.64 -18.45 -2.43
C ASP A 31 4.98 -17.73 -2.66
N VAL A 32 6.06 -18.49 -2.84
CA VAL A 32 7.40 -17.95 -3.08
C VAL A 32 7.45 -17.14 -4.38
N ALA A 33 6.74 -17.56 -5.41
CA ALA A 33 6.73 -16.88 -6.71
C ALA A 33 5.96 -15.55 -6.64
N ASP A 34 4.87 -15.49 -5.88
CA ASP A 34 4.16 -14.23 -5.66
C ASP A 34 4.96 -13.28 -4.75
N PHE A 35 5.67 -13.79 -3.74
CA PHE A 35 6.59 -12.96 -2.97
C PHE A 35 7.70 -12.37 -3.81
N ASP A 36 8.22 -13.09 -4.81
CA ASP A 36 9.21 -12.55 -5.76
C ASP A 36 8.60 -11.45 -6.64
N ARG A 37 7.37 -11.65 -7.14
CA ARG A 37 6.63 -10.62 -7.89
C ARG A 37 6.43 -9.34 -7.05
N VAL A 38 6.01 -9.48 -5.80
CA VAL A 38 5.84 -8.34 -4.88
C VAL A 38 7.17 -7.63 -4.65
N ASP A 39 8.25 -8.38 -4.47
CA ASP A 39 9.60 -7.82 -4.30
C ASP A 39 10.05 -7.03 -5.54
N ALA A 40 9.78 -7.56 -6.74
CA ALA A 40 10.05 -6.87 -7.99
C ALA A 40 9.22 -5.57 -8.12
N LEU A 41 7.93 -5.59 -7.73
CA LEU A 41 7.09 -4.41 -7.72
C LEU A 41 7.59 -3.35 -6.74
N ARG A 42 8.00 -3.76 -5.53
CA ARG A 42 8.66 -2.87 -4.56
C ARG A 42 9.91 -2.23 -5.14
N ALA A 43 10.77 -3.04 -5.78
CA ALA A 43 12.00 -2.55 -6.40
C ALA A 43 11.74 -1.52 -7.52
N GLY A 44 10.62 -1.64 -8.22
CA GLY A 44 10.17 -0.70 -9.26
C GLY A 44 9.37 0.50 -8.75
N SER A 45 9.18 0.65 -7.45
CA SER A 45 8.41 1.74 -6.83
C SER A 45 9.34 2.73 -6.11
N ASP A 46 8.95 4.01 -6.04
CA ASP A 46 9.68 5.02 -5.28
C ASP A 46 9.25 5.03 -3.82
N ALA A 47 7.98 4.73 -3.57
CA ALA A 47 7.43 4.63 -2.23
C ALA A 47 6.46 3.44 -2.09
N ILE A 48 6.35 2.94 -0.85
CA ILE A 48 5.41 1.88 -0.46
C ILE A 48 4.56 2.39 0.69
N MET A 49 3.24 2.34 0.54
CA MET A 49 2.29 2.80 1.56
C MET A 49 1.52 1.64 2.17
N VAL A 50 1.40 1.66 3.50
CA VAL A 50 0.51 0.80 4.28
C VAL A 50 -0.26 1.60 5.32
N GLY A 51 -1.43 1.14 5.70
CA GLY A 51 -2.19 1.73 6.81
C GLY A 51 -1.57 1.41 8.18
N ALA A 52 -1.82 2.27 9.16
CA ALA A 52 -1.39 2.05 10.54
C ALA A 52 -1.90 0.72 11.14
N GLU A 53 -3.08 0.26 10.71
CA GLU A 53 -3.62 -1.05 11.14
C GLU A 53 -2.76 -2.20 10.63
N THR A 54 -2.30 -2.14 9.38
CA THR A 54 -1.38 -3.13 8.80
C THR A 54 -0.05 -3.17 9.57
N ILE A 55 0.46 -2.01 10.03
CA ILE A 55 1.68 -1.99 10.87
C ILE A 55 1.42 -2.71 12.20
N ARG A 56 0.29 -2.45 12.86
CA ARG A 56 -0.05 -3.07 14.15
C ARG A 56 -0.27 -4.58 14.05
N ARG A 57 -0.89 -5.05 12.95
CA ARG A 57 -1.26 -6.45 12.78
C ARG A 57 -0.11 -7.29 12.21
N ASP A 58 0.52 -6.81 11.13
CA ASP A 58 1.43 -7.60 10.31
C ASP A 58 2.90 -7.28 10.59
N ASP A 59 3.17 -6.17 11.28
CA ASP A 59 4.51 -5.65 11.56
C ASP A 59 5.46 -5.75 10.35
N PRO A 60 5.13 -5.16 9.18
CA PRO A 60 5.84 -5.36 7.94
C PRO A 60 7.16 -4.59 7.91
N ARG A 61 8.18 -5.16 7.24
CA ARG A 61 9.46 -4.45 7.02
C ARG A 61 9.43 -3.52 5.81
N LEU A 62 8.63 -3.82 4.79
CA LEU A 62 8.52 -3.12 3.50
C LEU A 62 9.88 -2.88 2.82
N LEU A 63 10.68 -3.91 2.73
CA LEU A 63 12.02 -3.85 2.11
C LEU A 63 12.03 -4.59 0.77
N VAL A 64 12.90 -4.18 -0.13
CA VAL A 64 13.33 -5.00 -1.28
C VAL A 64 14.26 -6.08 -0.73
N ARG A 65 13.94 -7.35 -0.97
CA ARG A 65 14.67 -8.51 -0.41
C ARG A 65 15.83 -8.95 -1.29
N ASP A 66 15.59 -8.98 -2.60
CA ASP A 66 16.56 -9.42 -3.59
C ASP A 66 17.76 -8.46 -3.64
N PRO A 67 19.00 -8.95 -3.41
CA PRO A 67 20.20 -8.12 -3.41
C PRO A 67 20.51 -7.52 -4.80
N GLU A 68 20.18 -8.21 -5.89
CA GLU A 68 20.42 -7.70 -7.24
C GLU A 68 19.47 -6.55 -7.57
N ARG A 69 18.20 -6.65 -7.17
CA ARG A 69 17.23 -5.55 -7.29
C ARG A 69 17.63 -4.34 -6.46
N ARG A 70 18.18 -4.53 -5.26
CA ARG A 70 18.73 -3.43 -4.46
C ARG A 70 19.92 -2.77 -5.16
N ALA A 71 20.87 -3.59 -5.64
CA ALA A 71 22.02 -3.10 -6.39
C ALA A 71 21.60 -2.35 -7.66
N ASP A 72 20.57 -2.82 -8.37
CA ASP A 72 20.01 -2.13 -9.53
C ASP A 72 19.45 -0.75 -9.17
N ARG A 73 18.69 -0.64 -8.08
CA ARG A 73 18.20 0.66 -7.58
C ARG A 73 19.35 1.63 -7.33
N VAL A 74 20.40 1.18 -6.65
CA VAL A 74 21.59 2.01 -6.38
C VAL A 74 22.30 2.45 -7.68
N ARG A 75 22.44 1.55 -8.67
CA ARG A 75 22.99 1.91 -10.01
C ARG A 75 22.17 3.00 -10.71
N ARG A 76 20.86 3.04 -10.46
CA ARG A 76 19.94 4.07 -10.98
C ARG A 76 19.89 5.32 -10.10
N SER A 77 20.80 5.48 -9.15
CA SER A 77 20.82 6.59 -8.18
C SER A 77 19.58 6.69 -7.30
N LEU A 78 18.92 5.58 -7.07
CA LEU A 78 17.79 5.47 -6.13
C LEU A 78 18.27 4.91 -4.79
N PRO A 79 17.58 5.20 -3.68
CA PRO A 79 17.84 4.52 -2.41
C PRO A 79 17.67 3.00 -2.55
N GLU A 80 18.43 2.22 -1.78
CA GLU A 80 18.38 0.75 -1.76
C GLU A 80 16.96 0.22 -1.56
N HIS A 81 16.16 0.91 -0.75
CA HIS A 81 14.76 0.61 -0.50
C HIS A 81 13.87 1.82 -0.84
N PRO A 82 12.62 1.59 -1.30
CA PRO A 82 11.63 2.64 -1.44
C PRO A 82 11.35 3.37 -0.13
N VAL A 83 10.86 4.60 -0.23
CA VAL A 83 10.35 5.35 0.92
C VAL A 83 9.17 4.59 1.53
N LYS A 84 9.19 4.37 2.83
CA LYS A 84 8.08 3.75 3.56
C LYS A 84 7.09 4.82 3.97
N VAL A 85 5.84 4.63 3.63
CA VAL A 85 4.77 5.57 3.92
C VAL A 85 3.70 4.90 4.76
N THR A 86 3.27 5.57 5.82
CA THR A 86 2.09 5.16 6.57
C THR A 86 1.16 6.32 6.83
N VAL A 87 -0.11 5.99 7.04
CA VAL A 87 -1.17 6.96 7.26
C VAL A 87 -1.95 6.59 8.51
N THR A 88 -2.15 7.55 9.40
CA THR A 88 -2.94 7.36 10.63
C THR A 88 -3.82 8.58 10.93
N GLY A 89 -5.07 8.38 11.36
CA GLY A 89 -5.91 9.47 11.87
C GLY A 89 -5.44 9.94 13.25
N ALA A 90 -5.58 9.09 14.24
CA ALA A 90 -5.23 9.40 15.64
C ALA A 90 -4.54 8.22 16.34
N GLY A 91 -4.26 7.14 15.62
CA GLY A 91 -3.69 5.92 16.21
C GLY A 91 -2.20 6.07 16.51
N ALA A 92 -1.81 5.79 17.74
CA ALA A 92 -0.41 5.71 18.12
C ALA A 92 0.29 4.56 17.37
N LEU A 93 1.44 4.87 16.78
CA LEU A 93 2.32 3.89 16.16
C LEU A 93 3.41 3.48 17.16
N ASP A 94 3.74 2.19 17.18
CA ASP A 94 4.79 1.67 18.04
C ASP A 94 6.17 1.92 17.39
N PRO A 95 7.06 2.72 18.03
CA PRO A 95 8.39 3.01 17.47
C PRO A 95 9.29 1.78 17.33
N VAL A 96 9.02 0.67 18.03
CA VAL A 96 9.80 -0.57 17.92
C VAL A 96 9.27 -1.52 16.83
N ALA A 97 8.16 -1.20 16.16
CA ALA A 97 7.68 -1.98 15.02
C ALA A 97 8.76 -2.08 13.92
N ARG A 98 8.80 -3.22 13.22
CA ARG A 98 9.77 -3.46 12.13
C ARG A 98 9.67 -2.44 10.99
N PHE A 99 8.51 -1.82 10.80
CA PHE A 99 8.35 -0.70 9.89
C PHE A 99 9.34 0.42 10.23
N PHE A 100 9.54 0.74 11.50
CA PHE A 100 10.41 1.82 11.98
C PHE A 100 11.86 1.40 12.19
N THR A 101 12.07 0.18 12.69
CA THR A 101 13.41 -0.31 13.09
C THR A 101 14.23 -0.88 11.93
N THR A 102 13.65 -1.06 10.74
CA THR A 102 14.36 -1.52 9.54
C THR A 102 14.61 -0.39 8.55
N GLY A 103 15.62 -0.54 7.68
CA GLY A 103 16.12 0.50 6.78
C GLY A 103 15.08 1.19 5.89
N GLY A 104 15.49 2.28 5.25
CA GLY A 104 14.69 3.14 4.40
C GLY A 104 14.11 4.36 5.13
N HIS A 105 13.93 5.46 4.38
CA HIS A 105 13.27 6.68 4.88
C HIS A 105 11.78 6.43 5.14
N LYS A 106 11.22 7.03 6.20
CA LYS A 106 9.84 6.81 6.64
C LYS A 106 9.08 8.13 6.68
N LEU A 107 7.92 8.16 6.03
CA LEU A 107 6.95 9.26 6.09
C LEU A 107 5.69 8.80 6.82
N VAL A 108 5.35 9.50 7.88
CA VAL A 108 4.16 9.23 8.70
C VAL A 108 3.18 10.38 8.52
N TYR A 109 2.19 10.19 7.66
CA TYR A 109 1.13 11.16 7.48
C TYR A 109 0.05 10.98 8.54
N CYS A 110 -0.27 12.03 9.25
CA CYS A 110 -1.33 11.99 10.27
C CYS A 110 -2.23 13.24 10.25
N ALA A 111 -3.43 13.10 10.80
CA ALA A 111 -4.32 14.24 10.98
C ALA A 111 -3.63 15.32 11.82
N ASP A 112 -3.92 16.58 11.55
CA ASP A 112 -3.23 17.74 12.15
C ASP A 112 -3.20 17.68 13.69
N ALA A 113 -4.29 17.25 14.31
CA ALA A 113 -4.39 17.10 15.76
C ALA A 113 -3.45 16.05 16.37
N ALA A 114 -2.94 15.09 15.55
CA ALA A 114 -2.08 14.01 16.02
C ALA A 114 -0.59 14.26 15.75
N VAL A 115 -0.22 15.29 14.99
CA VAL A 115 1.16 15.54 14.53
C VAL A 115 2.15 15.65 15.69
N SER A 116 1.88 16.52 16.67
CA SER A 116 2.80 16.74 17.79
C SER A 116 3.04 15.46 18.59
N ALA A 117 1.97 14.77 18.98
CA ALA A 117 2.08 13.53 19.76
C ALA A 117 2.80 12.41 19.00
N GLN A 118 2.63 12.33 17.66
CA GLN A 118 3.34 11.35 16.84
C GLN A 118 4.82 11.74 16.64
N ALA A 119 5.11 13.02 16.45
CA ALA A 119 6.49 13.51 16.35
C ALA A 119 7.27 13.23 17.63
N ASP A 120 6.69 13.52 18.80
CA ASP A 120 7.31 13.22 20.10
C ASP A 120 7.56 11.72 20.29
N ARG A 121 6.58 10.88 19.91
CA ARG A 121 6.67 9.42 20.01
C ARG A 121 7.76 8.83 19.12
N LEU A 122 7.95 9.38 17.93
CA LEU A 122 8.87 8.88 16.91
C LEU A 122 10.20 9.65 16.88
N ALA A 123 10.43 10.58 17.79
CA ALA A 123 11.61 11.47 17.82
C ALA A 123 12.94 10.72 17.82
N ALA A 124 13.00 9.53 18.42
CA ALA A 124 14.20 8.70 18.48
C ALA A 124 14.36 7.75 17.28
N VAL A 125 13.38 7.69 16.38
CA VAL A 125 13.42 6.79 15.22
C VAL A 125 14.14 7.48 14.07
N ALA A 126 15.29 6.95 13.70
CA ALA A 126 16.10 7.51 12.62
C ALA A 126 15.35 7.52 11.27
N ASP A 127 15.67 8.50 10.42
CA ASP A 127 15.12 8.64 9.06
C ASP A 127 13.59 8.66 9.01
N THR A 128 12.95 9.26 10.04
CA THR A 128 11.48 9.31 10.14
C THR A 128 11.01 10.77 10.19
N GLU A 129 10.06 11.09 9.35
CA GLU A 129 9.39 12.40 9.29
C GLU A 129 7.89 12.23 9.53
N VAL A 130 7.32 13.04 10.44
CA VAL A 130 5.87 13.13 10.67
C VAL A 130 5.33 14.32 9.90
N VAL A 131 4.34 14.09 9.05
CA VAL A 131 3.80 15.06 8.09
C VAL A 131 2.32 15.27 8.32
N GLN A 132 1.89 16.53 8.24
CA GLN A 132 0.48 16.91 8.33
C GLN A 132 -0.31 16.45 7.09
N ALA A 133 -1.41 15.74 7.32
CA ALA A 133 -2.31 15.25 6.27
C ALA A 133 -3.65 15.99 6.18
N GLY A 134 -3.81 17.12 6.90
CA GLY A 134 -5.04 17.87 7.01
C GLY A 134 -5.82 17.60 8.31
N ALA A 135 -6.89 18.36 8.55
CA ALA A 135 -7.75 18.18 9.72
C ALA A 135 -8.30 16.74 9.82
N LEU A 136 -8.67 16.17 8.69
CA LEU A 136 -8.82 14.75 8.45
C LEU A 136 -7.75 14.32 7.45
N VAL A 137 -7.43 13.02 7.42
CA VAL A 137 -6.48 12.47 6.44
C VAL A 137 -7.01 12.71 5.02
N ASP A 138 -6.29 13.55 4.26
CA ASP A 138 -6.59 13.98 2.89
C ASP A 138 -5.60 13.30 1.93
N PHE A 139 -6.04 12.29 1.17
CA PHE A 139 -5.18 11.55 0.25
C PHE A 139 -4.72 12.36 -0.96
N PRO A 140 -5.54 13.18 -1.62
CA PRO A 140 -5.07 14.11 -2.65
C PRO A 140 -3.89 14.97 -2.17
N ARG A 141 -3.97 15.53 -0.95
CA ARG A 141 -2.88 16.31 -0.34
C ARG A 141 -1.62 15.47 -0.11
N ILE A 142 -1.77 14.25 0.41
CA ILE A 142 -0.66 13.30 0.62
C ILE A 142 0.02 12.98 -0.71
N LEU A 143 -0.75 12.66 -1.75
CA LEU A 143 -0.22 12.34 -3.07
C LEU A 143 0.52 13.52 -3.70
N ALA A 144 -0.03 14.76 -3.57
CA ALA A 144 0.65 15.96 -4.03
C ALA A 144 1.97 16.21 -3.28
N ASP A 145 2.02 15.92 -1.96
CA ASP A 145 3.26 16.03 -1.18
C ASP A 145 4.29 14.96 -1.60
N LEU A 146 3.88 13.71 -1.77
CA LEU A 146 4.74 12.63 -2.26
C LEU A 146 5.32 12.98 -3.63
N LYS A 147 4.51 13.53 -4.56
CA LYS A 147 4.98 13.96 -5.87
C LYS A 147 6.05 15.06 -5.77
N ARG A 148 5.84 16.07 -4.92
CA ARG A 148 6.83 17.13 -4.67
C ARG A 148 8.16 16.60 -4.09
N ARG A 149 8.10 15.48 -3.37
CA ARG A 149 9.27 14.76 -2.83
C ARG A 149 9.96 13.85 -3.85
N GLY A 150 9.50 13.84 -5.11
CA GLY A 150 10.09 13.05 -6.19
C GLY A 150 9.55 11.62 -6.27
N VAL A 151 8.42 11.31 -5.62
CA VAL A 151 7.74 10.02 -5.78
C VAL A 151 6.93 10.05 -7.08
N ASP A 152 7.33 9.28 -8.06
CA ASP A 152 6.61 9.11 -9.33
C ASP A 152 5.72 7.87 -9.33
N ARG A 153 6.11 6.83 -8.57
CA ARG A 153 5.41 5.54 -8.50
C ARG A 153 5.21 5.12 -7.06
N LEU A 154 3.95 5.06 -6.64
CA LEU A 154 3.51 4.67 -5.30
C LEU A 154 2.86 3.30 -5.33
N MET A 155 3.41 2.34 -4.58
CA MET A 155 2.77 1.05 -4.31
C MET A 155 2.00 1.13 -3.00
N VAL A 156 0.72 0.76 -3.00
CA VAL A 156 -0.13 0.65 -1.81
C VAL A 156 -0.38 -0.82 -1.53
N GLU A 157 0.18 -1.33 -0.43
CA GLU A 157 0.09 -2.77 -0.06
C GLU A 157 -1.05 -3.10 0.91
N GLY A 158 -1.87 -2.14 1.25
CA GLY A 158 -3.03 -2.41 2.07
C GLY A 158 -3.09 -1.62 3.37
N GLY A 159 -4.09 -1.85 4.27
CA GLY A 159 -5.16 -2.86 4.19
C GLY A 159 -6.44 -2.35 3.56
N SER A 160 -7.55 -3.06 3.83
CA SER A 160 -8.88 -2.84 3.25
C SER A 160 -9.31 -1.36 3.23
N SER A 161 -9.09 -0.62 4.30
CA SER A 161 -9.48 0.79 4.39
C SER A 161 -8.74 1.68 3.39
N LEU A 162 -7.43 1.44 3.17
CA LEU A 162 -6.67 2.18 2.17
C LEU A 162 -7.15 1.83 0.76
N HIS A 163 -7.23 0.54 0.41
CA HIS A 163 -7.73 0.13 -0.90
C HIS A 163 -9.10 0.72 -1.20
N THR A 164 -10.03 0.66 -0.22
CA THR A 164 -11.36 1.23 -0.37
C THR A 164 -11.29 2.72 -0.67
N ARG A 165 -10.52 3.49 0.10
CA ARG A 165 -10.43 4.93 -0.07
C ARG A 165 -9.77 5.32 -1.39
N PHE A 166 -8.66 4.68 -1.77
CA PHE A 166 -8.01 4.96 -3.04
C PHE A 166 -8.92 4.70 -4.25
N LEU A 167 -9.75 3.64 -4.19
CA LEU A 167 -10.69 3.34 -5.26
C LEU A 167 -11.93 4.25 -5.23
N ALA A 168 -12.52 4.50 -4.06
CA ALA A 168 -13.71 5.33 -3.94
C ALA A 168 -13.42 6.82 -4.28
N GLU A 169 -12.20 7.31 -4.00
CA GLU A 169 -11.75 8.66 -4.31
C GLU A 169 -11.12 8.78 -5.71
N ASP A 170 -11.16 7.72 -6.54
CA ASP A 170 -10.59 7.66 -7.91
C ASP A 170 -9.08 8.03 -7.96
N LEU A 171 -8.31 7.55 -6.98
CA LEU A 171 -6.90 7.87 -6.81
C LEU A 171 -5.93 6.76 -7.24
N ALA A 172 -6.45 5.58 -7.61
CA ALA A 172 -5.65 4.45 -8.06
C ALA A 172 -5.60 4.39 -9.60
N ASP A 173 -4.44 4.02 -10.15
CA ASP A 173 -4.22 3.87 -11.60
C ASP A 173 -4.19 2.40 -12.01
N GLU A 174 -3.70 1.53 -11.14
CA GLU A 174 -3.60 0.09 -11.39
C GLU A 174 -4.02 -0.73 -10.17
N ILE A 175 -4.54 -1.92 -10.42
CA ILE A 175 -4.76 -2.96 -9.42
C ILE A 175 -3.98 -4.20 -9.82
N HIS A 176 -3.16 -4.71 -8.90
CA HIS A 176 -2.41 -5.95 -9.00
C HIS A 176 -2.93 -6.93 -7.93
N LEU A 177 -3.62 -7.98 -8.34
CA LEU A 177 -4.17 -8.99 -7.43
C LEU A 177 -3.58 -10.37 -7.72
N ALA A 178 -3.10 -11.05 -6.68
CA ALA A 178 -2.86 -12.48 -6.66
C ALA A 178 -4.03 -13.16 -5.95
N ILE A 179 -4.69 -14.10 -6.63
CA ILE A 179 -5.89 -14.78 -6.12
C ILE A 179 -5.49 -16.20 -5.73
N ALA A 180 -5.55 -16.48 -4.42
CA ALA A 180 -5.23 -17.78 -3.86
C ALA A 180 -6.39 -18.77 -4.04
N PRO A 181 -6.13 -20.07 -4.29
CA PRO A 181 -7.13 -21.05 -4.68
C PRO A 181 -7.91 -21.66 -3.49
N PHE A 182 -8.37 -20.81 -2.56
CA PHE A 182 -9.17 -21.22 -1.42
C PHE A 182 -10.14 -20.13 -0.94
N PHE A 183 -11.03 -20.49 -0.05
CA PHE A 183 -12.02 -19.60 0.58
C PHE A 183 -11.69 -19.40 2.06
N VAL A 184 -11.92 -18.19 2.57
CA VAL A 184 -11.89 -17.88 4.01
C VAL A 184 -13.26 -18.12 4.62
N GLY A 185 -14.34 -17.67 3.97
CA GLY A 185 -15.72 -17.97 4.37
C GLY A 185 -16.18 -17.31 5.66
N ASP A 186 -15.51 -16.26 6.15
CA ASP A 186 -15.89 -15.51 7.36
C ASP A 186 -16.16 -14.04 7.00
N ASP A 187 -17.41 -13.61 7.13
CA ASP A 187 -17.83 -12.24 6.82
C ASP A 187 -17.14 -11.16 7.67
N ARG A 188 -16.58 -11.53 8.82
CA ARG A 188 -15.82 -10.64 9.71
C ARG A 188 -14.38 -10.45 9.25
N ALA A 189 -13.88 -11.34 8.40
CA ALA A 189 -12.51 -11.28 7.88
C ALA A 189 -12.32 -10.07 6.95
N PRO A 190 -11.13 -9.45 6.93
CA PRO A 190 -10.87 -8.26 6.13
C PRO A 190 -10.93 -8.60 4.63
N ARG A 191 -11.76 -7.87 3.88
CA ARG A 191 -11.86 -7.97 2.42
C ARG A 191 -10.90 -7.01 1.72
N PHE A 192 -10.64 -7.25 0.43
CA PHE A 192 -9.84 -6.36 -0.41
C PHE A 192 -10.39 -4.92 -0.37
N VAL A 193 -11.71 -4.77 -0.48
CA VAL A 193 -12.40 -3.49 -0.30
C VAL A 193 -13.60 -3.67 0.65
N ARG A 194 -13.94 -2.60 1.34
CA ARG A 194 -15.16 -2.47 2.15
C ARG A 194 -16.31 -1.95 1.29
N ALA A 195 -17.52 -1.98 1.83
CA ALA A 195 -18.68 -1.37 1.19
C ALA A 195 -18.44 0.14 1.01
N ALA A 196 -18.54 0.61 -0.23
CA ALA A 196 -18.42 2.01 -0.64
C ALA A 196 -19.04 2.19 -2.03
N GLU A 197 -19.22 3.43 -2.46
CA GLU A 197 -19.50 3.74 -3.85
C GLU A 197 -18.18 3.84 -4.62
N PHE A 198 -18.08 3.10 -5.73
CA PHE A 198 -16.89 3.07 -6.56
C PHE A 198 -17.20 3.64 -7.95
N PRO A 199 -16.37 4.58 -8.46
CA PRO A 199 -16.43 4.99 -9.86
C PRO A 199 -16.31 3.80 -10.81
N GLN A 200 -15.46 2.83 -10.49
CA GLN A 200 -15.27 1.57 -11.23
C GLN A 200 -16.43 0.63 -10.92
N ASN A 201 -17.38 0.55 -11.83
CA ASN A 201 -18.62 -0.24 -11.69
C ASN A 201 -19.00 -0.92 -13.01
N ALA A 202 -20.18 -1.55 -13.09
CA ALA A 202 -20.62 -2.27 -14.29
C ALA A 202 -20.70 -1.40 -15.56
N ARG A 203 -20.88 -0.08 -15.42
CA ARG A 203 -20.91 0.90 -16.52
C ARG A 203 -19.54 1.51 -16.83
N HIS A 204 -18.63 1.49 -15.86
CA HIS A 204 -17.28 2.06 -15.92
C HIS A 204 -16.27 0.99 -15.52
N ARG A 205 -15.98 0.10 -16.45
CA ARG A 205 -15.14 -1.07 -16.17
C ARG A 205 -13.67 -0.73 -16.31
N MET A 206 -12.86 -1.34 -15.44
CA MET A 206 -11.41 -1.37 -15.60
C MET A 206 -11.01 -2.22 -16.81
N THR A 207 -9.85 -1.94 -17.38
CA THR A 207 -9.28 -2.70 -18.51
C THR A 207 -8.34 -3.78 -18.00
N LEU A 208 -8.58 -5.04 -18.37
CA LEU A 208 -7.65 -6.14 -18.09
C LEU A 208 -6.38 -5.94 -18.93
N ALA A 209 -5.24 -5.74 -18.25
CA ALA A 209 -3.94 -5.56 -18.89
C ALA A 209 -3.09 -6.83 -18.88
N GLU A 210 -3.24 -7.66 -17.85
CA GLU A 210 -2.48 -8.91 -17.71
C GLU A 210 -3.26 -9.94 -16.89
N THR A 211 -3.15 -11.20 -17.28
CA THR A 211 -3.53 -12.34 -16.45
C THR A 211 -2.56 -13.49 -16.72
N ARG A 212 -2.09 -14.13 -15.63
CA ARG A 212 -1.20 -15.29 -15.74
C ARG A 212 -1.24 -16.12 -14.45
N PRO A 213 -0.91 -17.41 -14.52
CA PRO A 213 -0.68 -18.21 -13.31
C PRO A 213 0.64 -17.78 -12.62
N ILE A 214 0.65 -17.88 -11.30
CA ILE A 214 1.84 -17.78 -10.44
C ILE A 214 1.77 -18.95 -9.46
N GLY A 215 2.49 -20.06 -9.72
CA GLY A 215 2.25 -21.30 -8.98
C GLY A 215 0.78 -21.72 -9.12
N ASP A 216 0.10 -21.89 -7.99
CA ASP A 216 -1.33 -22.20 -7.93
C ASP A 216 -2.23 -20.93 -7.86
N LEU A 217 -1.64 -19.73 -7.83
CA LEU A 217 -2.38 -18.48 -7.81
C LEU A 217 -2.69 -17.97 -9.22
N VAL A 218 -3.75 -17.18 -9.35
CA VAL A 218 -4.02 -16.39 -10.56
C VAL A 218 -3.64 -14.93 -10.30
N PHE A 219 -2.69 -14.42 -11.06
CA PHE A 219 -2.39 -13.00 -11.07
C PHE A 219 -3.22 -12.27 -12.10
N VAL A 220 -3.79 -11.13 -11.71
CA VAL A 220 -4.48 -10.20 -12.60
C VAL A 220 -3.98 -8.77 -12.38
N ARG A 221 -3.82 -8.03 -13.51
CA ARG A 221 -3.54 -6.60 -13.50
C ARG A 221 -4.62 -5.86 -14.27
N TYR A 222 -5.27 -4.92 -13.61
CA TYR A 222 -6.25 -4.02 -14.22
C TYR A 222 -5.72 -2.59 -14.27
N LEU A 223 -6.00 -1.89 -15.36
CA LEU A 223 -5.81 -0.45 -15.51
C LEU A 223 -7.13 0.26 -15.23
N ILE A 224 -7.04 1.35 -14.49
CA ILE A 224 -8.18 2.20 -14.12
C ILE A 224 -8.20 3.41 -15.05
N SER A 225 -9.33 3.63 -15.71
CA SER A 225 -9.61 4.87 -16.44
C SER A 225 -10.32 5.84 -15.50
N HIS A 226 -9.72 7.00 -15.27
CA HIS A 226 -10.32 8.01 -14.40
C HIS A 226 -11.54 8.64 -15.06
N VAL A 227 -12.57 8.87 -14.26
CA VAL A 227 -13.77 9.58 -14.71
C VAL A 227 -13.43 11.08 -14.75
N SER A 228 -13.49 11.69 -15.95
CA SER A 228 -13.37 13.14 -16.03
C SER A 228 -14.50 13.78 -15.22
N PRO A 229 -14.20 14.73 -14.31
CA PRO A 229 -15.25 15.49 -13.66
C PRO A 229 -16.04 16.22 -14.75
N GLY A 230 -17.34 15.92 -14.85
CA GLY A 230 -18.28 16.59 -15.76
C GLY A 230 -18.52 18.02 -15.37
#